data_57dad948e4e21ab4703839a12b5a05c2
#
_entry.id   57dad948e4e21ab4703839a12b5a05c2
#
_cell.length_a   1.000
_cell.length_b   1.000
_cell.length_c   1.000
_cell.angle_alpha   90.00
_cell.angle_beta   90.00
_cell.angle_gamma   90.00
#
_symmetry.space_group_name_H-M   'P 1'
#
loop_
_entity.id
_entity.type
_entity.pdbx_description
1 polymer ?
#
loop_
_entity_poly.entity_id
_entity_poly.type
_entity_poly.pdbx_seq_one_letter_code
_entity_poly.pdbx_strand_id
1 'polypeptide(L)'
;MPVQELAQLTWEEVRDLDRARTLVILPVGAIEAHGPHLPLDTDVVIATAMARAGARRLAARHTVLILPALVYTVAGFAAAFQGTLSVSGVTVTAVIVDLARSLSDQGFRLLAIANAHLDPEHLTALNEAVKLGRADRLLPIVFPDLTRRPWGSRLGEEFKSGACHAGQFETSIVLSEEPRSVHDQIRQSLIPNPQSLSKAIKVGKRTFEEAGGPRAYFGDPAAATTAEGMHLVDALGGILEEAVNEAMK
;
A
#
# COMPACT_ATOMS: atom_id res chain seq x y z
N MET A 1 -13.67 16.85 -10.09
CA MET A 1 -14.78 15.93 -9.77
C MET A 1 -14.66 15.45 -8.33
N PRO A 2 -15.69 14.82 -7.73
CA PRO A 2 -15.61 14.41 -6.32
C PRO A 2 -14.66 13.23 -6.11
N VAL A 3 -14.02 13.22 -4.94
CA VAL A 3 -13.42 12.03 -4.32
C VAL A 3 -14.38 11.58 -3.22
N GLN A 4 -14.78 10.31 -3.22
CA GLN A 4 -15.79 9.76 -2.34
C GLN A 4 -15.29 8.45 -1.72
N GLU A 5 -15.58 8.25 -0.44
CA GLU A 5 -15.34 6.97 0.26
C GLU A 5 -16.59 6.09 0.07
N LEU A 6 -16.45 4.93 -0.57
CA LEU A 6 -17.58 4.04 -0.87
C LEU A 6 -18.44 3.71 0.36
N ALA A 7 -17.78 3.44 1.49
CA ALA A 7 -18.47 3.06 2.72
C ALA A 7 -19.37 4.17 3.32
N GLN A 8 -19.24 5.39 2.84
CA GLN A 8 -20.05 6.55 3.29
C GLN A 8 -21.23 6.82 2.36
N LEU A 9 -21.31 6.13 1.22
CA LEU A 9 -22.39 6.30 0.26
C LEU A 9 -23.52 5.29 0.48
N THR A 10 -24.72 5.71 0.15
CA THR A 10 -25.86 4.82 0.01
C THR A 10 -25.78 4.10 -1.34
N TRP A 11 -26.50 2.97 -1.46
CA TRP A 11 -26.55 2.24 -2.73
C TRP A 11 -27.15 3.07 -3.88
N GLU A 12 -28.07 4.00 -3.58
CA GLU A 12 -28.68 4.90 -4.56
C GLU A 12 -27.67 5.91 -5.10
N GLU A 13 -26.87 6.51 -4.23
CA GLU A 13 -25.79 7.41 -4.62
C GLU A 13 -24.75 6.68 -5.50
N VAL A 14 -24.41 5.44 -5.17
CA VAL A 14 -23.54 4.62 -6.01
C VAL A 14 -24.20 4.28 -7.34
N ARG A 15 -25.49 3.93 -7.37
CA ARG A 15 -26.26 3.66 -8.60
C ARG A 15 -26.20 4.85 -9.57
N ASP A 16 -26.29 6.05 -9.07
CA ASP A 16 -26.41 7.28 -9.85
C ASP A 16 -25.04 7.84 -10.33
N LEU A 17 -23.92 7.19 -9.97
CA LEU A 17 -22.59 7.54 -10.50
C LEU A 17 -22.48 7.28 -12.00
N ASP A 18 -21.82 8.19 -12.72
CA ASP A 18 -21.42 7.98 -14.12
C ASP A 18 -20.26 6.94 -14.20
N ARG A 19 -20.58 5.71 -14.57
CA ARG A 19 -19.63 4.60 -14.67
C ARG A 19 -18.48 4.88 -15.64
N ALA A 20 -18.75 5.62 -16.72
CA ALA A 20 -17.74 5.95 -17.73
C ALA A 20 -16.65 6.90 -17.19
N ARG A 21 -16.98 7.66 -16.15
CA ARG A 21 -16.11 8.68 -15.55
C ARG A 21 -15.68 8.37 -14.11
N THR A 22 -16.11 7.22 -13.58
CA THR A 22 -15.78 6.82 -12.21
C THR A 22 -14.65 5.79 -12.17
N LEU A 23 -13.56 6.12 -11.49
CA LEU A 23 -12.44 5.23 -11.19
C LEU A 23 -12.59 4.70 -9.77
N VAL A 24 -12.13 3.47 -9.53
CA VAL A 24 -12.17 2.83 -8.23
C VAL A 24 -10.76 2.57 -7.73
N ILE A 25 -10.47 2.91 -6.48
CA ILE A 25 -9.18 2.67 -5.83
C ILE A 25 -9.39 1.78 -4.61
N LEU A 26 -8.62 0.70 -4.49
CA LEU A 26 -8.55 -0.17 -3.33
C LEU A 26 -7.23 0.07 -2.59
N PRO A 27 -7.24 0.65 -1.38
CA PRO A 27 -6.08 0.64 -0.51
C PRO A 27 -5.81 -0.79 -0.03
N VAL A 28 -4.55 -1.22 -0.04
CA VAL A 28 -4.13 -2.56 0.40
C VAL A 28 -2.92 -2.44 1.31
N GLY A 29 -3.03 -2.95 2.53
CA GLY A 29 -1.97 -2.97 3.54
C GLY A 29 -1.91 -4.32 4.25
N ALA A 30 -1.29 -4.33 5.43
CA ALA A 30 -1.27 -5.48 6.32
C ALA A 30 -1.49 -5.04 7.77
N ILE A 31 -1.85 -5.99 8.61
CA ILE A 31 -1.75 -5.87 10.08
C ILE A 31 -0.50 -6.63 10.47
N GLU A 32 0.61 -5.92 10.62
CA GLU A 32 1.91 -6.52 10.95
C GLU A 32 2.79 -5.62 11.83
N ALA A 33 3.80 -6.22 12.44
CA ALA A 33 4.73 -5.51 13.30
C ALA A 33 5.61 -4.54 12.51
N HIS A 34 5.62 -3.27 12.92
CA HIS A 34 6.41 -2.17 12.34
C HIS A 34 7.29 -1.52 13.43
N GLY A 35 8.25 -2.28 13.93
CA GLY A 35 9.10 -1.83 15.03
C GLY A 35 8.31 -1.61 16.32
N PRO A 36 8.98 -1.10 17.37
CA PRO A 36 8.31 -0.80 18.62
C PRO A 36 7.65 0.59 18.66
N HIS A 37 7.69 1.34 17.58
CA HIS A 37 7.32 2.76 17.52
C HIS A 37 6.14 3.07 16.60
N LEU A 38 5.80 2.16 15.67
CA LEU A 38 4.66 2.33 14.77
C LEU A 38 3.53 1.34 15.11
N PRO A 39 2.28 1.68 14.77
CA PRO A 39 1.14 0.80 14.98
C PRO A 39 1.15 -0.38 14.00
N LEU A 40 0.38 -1.42 14.30
CA LEU A 40 0.28 -2.62 13.46
C LEU A 40 -0.39 -2.37 12.11
N ASP A 41 -1.16 -1.30 11.97
CA ASP A 41 -1.85 -0.90 10.74
C ASP A 41 -1.07 0.12 9.89
N THR A 42 0.22 0.26 10.11
CA THR A 42 1.11 1.19 9.39
C THR A 42 0.92 1.11 7.88
N ASP A 43 0.92 -0.08 7.29
CA ASP A 43 0.71 -0.26 5.86
C ASP A 43 -0.66 0.23 5.40
N VAL A 44 -1.69 0.06 6.23
CA VAL A 44 -3.06 0.53 5.94
C VAL A 44 -3.11 2.05 5.91
N VAL A 45 -2.43 2.72 6.85
CA VAL A 45 -2.28 4.17 6.89
C VAL A 45 -1.61 4.66 5.61
N ILE A 46 -0.47 4.07 5.23
CA ILE A 46 0.30 4.46 4.04
C ILE A 46 -0.50 4.21 2.76
N ALA A 47 -1.12 3.04 2.62
CA ALA A 47 -1.94 2.70 1.45
C ALA A 47 -3.15 3.64 1.30
N THR A 48 -3.78 4.01 2.40
CA THR A 48 -4.90 4.97 2.43
C THR A 48 -4.43 6.37 2.03
N ALA A 49 -3.27 6.81 2.53
CA ALA A 49 -2.66 8.07 2.15
C ALA A 49 -2.32 8.12 0.64
N MET A 50 -1.72 7.05 0.10
CA MET A 50 -1.46 6.88 -1.33
C MET A 50 -2.75 6.96 -2.15
N ALA A 51 -3.79 6.23 -1.73
CA ALA A 51 -5.10 6.21 -2.41
C ALA A 51 -5.73 7.61 -2.44
N ARG A 52 -5.75 8.31 -1.30
CA ARG A 52 -6.30 9.68 -1.20
C ARG A 52 -5.50 10.69 -2.00
N ALA A 53 -4.18 10.61 -1.98
CA ALA A 53 -3.31 11.49 -2.77
C ALA A 53 -3.51 11.28 -4.28
N GLY A 54 -3.53 10.02 -4.73
CA GLY A 54 -3.82 9.67 -6.13
C GLY A 54 -5.22 10.08 -6.55
N ALA A 55 -6.23 9.85 -5.69
CA ALA A 55 -7.60 10.26 -5.95
C ALA A 55 -7.74 11.77 -6.15
N ARG A 56 -7.10 12.60 -5.30
CA ARG A 56 -7.10 14.07 -5.47
C ARG A 56 -6.54 14.50 -6.83
N ARG A 57 -5.49 13.86 -7.32
CA ARG A 57 -4.86 14.13 -8.63
C ARG A 57 -5.77 13.72 -9.78
N LEU A 58 -6.36 12.53 -9.70
CA LEU A 58 -7.29 12.00 -10.71
C LEU A 58 -8.63 12.76 -10.74
N ALA A 59 -9.03 13.39 -9.65
CA ALA A 59 -10.29 14.14 -9.53
C ALA A 59 -10.42 15.34 -10.49
N ALA A 60 -9.34 15.78 -11.11
CA ALA A 60 -9.39 16.79 -12.17
C ALA A 60 -10.23 16.32 -13.39
N ARG A 61 -10.28 15.00 -13.66
CA ARG A 61 -10.92 14.43 -14.84
C ARG A 61 -11.95 13.35 -14.54
N HIS A 62 -11.92 12.74 -13.36
CA HIS A 62 -12.68 11.58 -12.98
C HIS A 62 -13.37 11.76 -11.63
N THR A 63 -14.52 11.16 -11.44
CA THR A 63 -15.02 10.83 -10.11
C THR A 63 -14.18 9.67 -9.59
N VAL A 64 -13.72 9.76 -8.35
CA VAL A 64 -12.88 8.71 -7.77
C VAL A 64 -13.55 8.15 -6.53
N LEU A 65 -13.75 6.85 -6.53
CA LEU A 65 -14.36 6.09 -5.45
C LEU A 65 -13.26 5.28 -4.73
N ILE A 66 -13.05 5.57 -3.45
CA ILE A 66 -12.10 4.83 -2.62
C ILE A 66 -12.86 3.75 -1.85
N LEU A 67 -12.43 2.50 -2.00
CA LEU A 67 -12.98 1.36 -1.25
C LEU A 67 -12.43 1.35 0.18
N PRO A 68 -13.13 0.70 1.14
CA PRO A 68 -12.52 0.31 2.41
C PRO A 68 -11.23 -0.49 2.17
N ALA A 69 -10.21 -0.23 2.98
CA ALA A 69 -8.93 -0.88 2.81
C ALA A 69 -9.01 -2.40 3.02
N LEU A 70 -8.26 -3.17 2.23
CA LEU A 70 -7.97 -4.57 2.50
C LEU A 70 -6.82 -4.63 3.50
N VAL A 71 -7.12 -5.01 4.73
CA VAL A 71 -6.20 -4.94 5.87
C VAL A 71 -5.56 -6.29 6.22
N TYR A 72 -6.20 -7.41 5.87
CA TYR A 72 -5.68 -8.76 6.14
C TYR A 72 -5.09 -9.34 4.85
N THR A 73 -3.77 -9.38 4.79
CA THR A 73 -3.02 -9.85 3.63
C THR A 73 -1.93 -10.84 4.05
N VAL A 74 -1.04 -11.23 3.15
CA VAL A 74 0.09 -12.09 3.51
C VAL A 74 1.13 -11.25 4.23
N ALA A 75 1.50 -11.62 5.45
CA ALA A 75 2.50 -10.96 6.28
C ALA A 75 3.45 -11.99 6.92
N GLY A 76 4.00 -12.89 6.09
CA GLY A 76 4.82 -14.02 6.52
C GLY A 76 6.13 -13.61 7.18
N PHE A 77 6.75 -12.53 6.69
CA PHE A 77 8.01 -12.02 7.24
C PHE A 77 7.91 -11.57 8.71
N ALA A 78 6.77 -11.05 9.10
CA ALA A 78 6.51 -10.58 10.47
C ALA A 78 5.80 -11.61 11.35
N ALA A 79 5.61 -12.86 10.90
CA ALA A 79 4.78 -13.86 11.58
C ALA A 79 5.23 -14.20 13.02
N ALA A 80 6.50 -14.02 13.35
CA ALA A 80 7.03 -14.24 14.70
C ALA A 80 6.66 -13.13 15.70
N PHE A 81 6.21 -11.97 15.19
CA PHE A 81 5.87 -10.81 16.02
C PHE A 81 4.38 -10.82 16.38
N GLN A 82 4.09 -10.69 17.67
CA GLN A 82 2.72 -10.72 18.18
C GLN A 82 1.88 -9.58 17.60
N GLY A 83 0.64 -9.89 17.27
CA GLY A 83 -0.31 -8.96 16.65
C GLY A 83 -0.26 -8.96 15.13
N THR A 84 0.76 -9.54 14.50
CA THR A 84 0.76 -9.79 13.04
C THR A 84 -0.29 -10.83 12.68
N LEU A 85 -1.14 -10.50 11.71
CA LEU A 85 -2.22 -11.35 11.22
C LEU A 85 -2.04 -11.60 9.73
N SER A 86 -1.66 -12.83 9.38
CA SER A 86 -1.40 -13.22 8.00
C SER A 86 -2.48 -14.17 7.47
N VAL A 87 -2.92 -13.95 6.23
CA VAL A 87 -3.76 -14.88 5.47
C VAL A 87 -2.97 -15.45 4.29
N SER A 88 -3.48 -16.49 3.64
CA SER A 88 -2.79 -17.08 2.48
C SER A 88 -2.85 -16.17 1.24
N GLY A 89 -1.85 -16.27 0.36
CA GLY A 89 -1.84 -15.55 -0.92
C GLY A 89 -3.05 -15.88 -1.80
N VAL A 90 -3.51 -17.14 -1.75
CA VAL A 90 -4.73 -17.57 -2.46
C VAL A 90 -5.95 -16.79 -1.98
N THR A 91 -6.08 -16.57 -0.66
CA THR A 91 -7.18 -15.77 -0.09
C THR A 91 -7.13 -14.33 -0.56
N VAL A 92 -5.94 -13.70 -0.52
CA VAL A 92 -5.76 -12.31 -1.00
C VAL A 92 -6.13 -12.20 -2.48
N THR A 93 -5.61 -13.10 -3.31
CA THR A 93 -5.91 -13.15 -4.75
C THR A 93 -7.41 -13.28 -4.99
N ALA A 94 -8.08 -14.21 -4.28
CA ALA A 94 -9.51 -14.45 -4.44
C ALA A 94 -10.35 -13.22 -4.08
N VAL A 95 -10.05 -12.56 -2.94
CA VAL A 95 -10.78 -11.34 -2.52
C VAL A 95 -10.66 -10.24 -3.59
N ILE A 96 -9.47 -9.98 -4.12
CA ILE A 96 -9.27 -8.93 -5.13
C ILE A 96 -9.99 -9.27 -6.44
N VAL A 97 -9.94 -10.53 -6.89
CA VAL A 97 -10.64 -10.97 -8.11
C VAL A 97 -12.15 -10.88 -7.94
N ASP A 98 -12.70 -11.26 -6.77
CA ASP A 98 -14.14 -11.17 -6.50
C ASP A 98 -14.61 -9.72 -6.42
N LEU A 99 -13.83 -8.82 -5.83
CA LEU A 99 -14.10 -7.38 -5.84
C LEU A 99 -14.08 -6.84 -7.28
N ALA A 100 -13.08 -7.21 -8.07
CA ALA A 100 -12.97 -6.80 -9.47
C ALA A 100 -14.15 -7.31 -10.31
N ARG A 101 -14.61 -8.54 -10.07
CA ARG A 101 -15.80 -9.13 -10.70
C ARG A 101 -17.06 -8.35 -10.35
N SER A 102 -17.28 -8.09 -9.07
CA SER A 102 -18.44 -7.32 -8.60
C SER A 102 -18.48 -5.91 -9.18
N LEU A 103 -17.32 -5.25 -9.27
CA LEU A 103 -17.19 -3.92 -9.89
C LEU A 103 -17.42 -3.98 -11.40
N SER A 104 -16.93 -5.03 -12.07
CA SER A 104 -17.14 -5.27 -13.51
C SER A 104 -18.61 -5.45 -13.83
N ASP A 105 -19.33 -6.28 -13.05
CA ASP A 105 -20.76 -6.54 -13.20
C ASP A 105 -21.60 -5.26 -12.98
N GLN A 106 -21.13 -4.34 -12.15
CA GLN A 106 -21.74 -3.03 -11.92
C GLN A 106 -21.36 -1.98 -12.99
N GLY A 107 -20.53 -2.34 -13.97
CA GLY A 107 -20.14 -1.48 -15.09
C GLY A 107 -19.02 -0.49 -14.78
N PHE A 108 -18.29 -0.64 -13.67
CA PHE A 108 -17.07 0.15 -13.43
C PHE A 108 -15.97 -0.26 -14.41
N ARG A 109 -15.05 0.66 -14.72
CA ARG A 109 -14.12 0.49 -15.83
C ARG A 109 -12.68 0.20 -15.43
N LEU A 110 -12.32 0.38 -14.17
CA LEU A 110 -10.97 0.20 -13.67
C LEU A 110 -10.96 0.07 -12.15
N LEU A 111 -10.13 -0.84 -11.63
CA LEU A 111 -9.75 -0.95 -10.23
C LEU A 111 -8.25 -0.67 -10.09
N ALA A 112 -7.87 0.39 -9.40
CA ALA A 112 -6.47 0.65 -9.06
C ALA A 112 -6.16 0.17 -7.64
N ILE A 113 -5.03 -0.49 -7.44
CA ILE A 113 -4.54 -0.94 -6.14
C ILE A 113 -3.50 0.06 -5.63
N ALA A 114 -3.79 0.70 -4.51
CA ALA A 114 -2.84 1.50 -3.74
C ALA A 114 -2.24 0.61 -2.64
N ASN A 115 -1.08 0.01 -2.90
CA ASN A 115 -0.44 -0.96 -1.99
C ASN A 115 0.79 -0.36 -1.30
N ALA A 116 0.88 -0.56 0.02
CA ALA A 116 2.04 -0.18 0.80
C ALA A 116 2.83 -1.38 1.37
N HIS A 117 2.23 -2.55 1.40
CA HIS A 117 2.84 -3.77 1.94
C HIS A 117 3.71 -4.49 0.90
N LEU A 118 4.97 -4.81 1.27
CA LEU A 118 5.98 -5.26 0.31
C LEU A 118 6.48 -6.69 0.57
N ASP A 119 5.77 -7.50 1.36
CA ASP A 119 6.07 -8.94 1.51
C ASP A 119 6.06 -9.63 0.13
N PRO A 120 7.08 -10.42 -0.24
CA PRO A 120 7.19 -11.03 -1.57
C PRO A 120 6.03 -11.94 -1.95
N GLU A 121 5.47 -12.68 -0.98
CA GLU A 121 4.33 -13.56 -1.21
C GLU A 121 3.05 -12.75 -1.41
N HIS A 122 2.91 -11.64 -0.67
CA HIS A 122 1.84 -10.66 -0.89
C HIS A 122 1.89 -10.06 -2.30
N LEU A 123 3.07 -9.56 -2.72
CA LEU A 123 3.23 -9.02 -4.08
C LEU A 123 2.95 -10.06 -5.17
N THR A 124 3.29 -11.33 -4.92
CA THR A 124 2.94 -12.43 -5.81
C THR A 124 1.43 -12.60 -5.91
N ALA A 125 0.71 -12.53 -4.79
CA ALA A 125 -0.76 -12.62 -4.76
C ALA A 125 -1.44 -11.46 -5.51
N LEU A 126 -0.94 -10.23 -5.37
CA LEU A 126 -1.46 -9.07 -6.12
C LEU A 126 -1.24 -9.23 -7.63
N ASN A 127 -0.03 -9.66 -8.04
CA ASN A 127 0.27 -9.90 -9.46
C ASN A 127 -0.58 -11.04 -10.04
N GLU A 128 -0.86 -12.09 -9.27
CA GLU A 128 -1.74 -13.17 -9.72
C GLU A 128 -3.19 -12.68 -9.84
N ALA A 129 -3.68 -11.82 -8.95
CA ALA A 129 -4.99 -11.20 -9.08
C ALA A 129 -5.12 -10.36 -10.37
N VAL A 130 -4.09 -9.58 -10.71
CA VAL A 130 -4.04 -8.84 -11.99
C VAL A 130 -4.11 -9.80 -13.19
N LYS A 131 -3.35 -10.89 -13.15
CA LYS A 131 -3.31 -11.89 -14.21
C LYS A 131 -4.64 -12.61 -14.40
N LEU A 132 -5.26 -13.06 -13.28
CA LEU A 132 -6.56 -13.73 -13.30
C LEU A 132 -7.68 -12.79 -13.75
N GLY A 133 -7.71 -11.55 -13.26
CA GLY A 133 -8.67 -10.54 -13.72
C GLY A 133 -8.61 -10.33 -15.23
N ARG A 134 -7.40 -10.32 -15.80
CA ARG A 134 -7.21 -10.23 -17.26
C ARG A 134 -7.69 -11.49 -18.00
N ALA A 135 -7.40 -12.68 -17.46
CA ALA A 135 -7.81 -13.96 -18.04
C ALA A 135 -9.34 -14.09 -18.06
N ASP A 136 -9.99 -13.68 -16.99
CA ASP A 136 -11.45 -13.68 -16.83
C ASP A 136 -12.15 -12.51 -17.55
N ARG A 137 -11.39 -11.64 -18.24
CA ARG A 137 -11.90 -10.45 -18.94
C ARG A 137 -12.68 -9.50 -18.04
N LEU A 138 -12.29 -9.39 -16.79
CA LEU A 138 -12.82 -8.39 -15.85
C LEU A 138 -12.32 -6.98 -16.21
N LEU A 139 -12.83 -5.97 -15.50
CA LEU A 139 -12.26 -4.62 -15.59
C LEU A 139 -10.74 -4.65 -15.32
N PRO A 140 -9.94 -3.78 -15.95
CA PRO A 140 -8.50 -3.70 -15.71
C PRO A 140 -8.19 -3.49 -14.23
N ILE A 141 -7.31 -4.33 -13.67
CA ILE A 141 -6.72 -4.16 -12.34
C ILE A 141 -5.34 -3.54 -12.53
N VAL A 142 -5.15 -2.32 -12.01
CA VAL A 142 -3.91 -1.55 -12.12
C VAL A 142 -3.16 -1.64 -10.79
N PHE A 143 -1.95 -2.17 -10.81
CA PHE A 143 -1.10 -2.31 -9.63
C PHE A 143 0.31 -1.77 -9.91
N PRO A 144 0.65 -0.54 -9.44
CA PRO A 144 2.01 -0.03 -9.48
C PRO A 144 2.86 -0.70 -8.39
N ASP A 145 3.62 -1.72 -8.75
CA ASP A 145 4.52 -2.43 -7.84
C ASP A 145 5.70 -1.52 -7.47
N LEU A 146 5.66 -0.95 -6.25
CA LEU A 146 6.66 0.00 -5.74
C LEU A 146 8.07 -0.59 -5.64
N THR A 147 8.22 -1.92 -5.64
CA THR A 147 9.54 -2.57 -5.63
C THR A 147 10.24 -2.52 -7.00
N ARG A 148 9.54 -2.11 -8.05
CA ARG A 148 10.05 -2.06 -9.42
C ARG A 148 10.33 -0.65 -9.90
N ARG A 149 11.24 -0.51 -10.87
CA ARG A 149 11.39 0.72 -11.63
C ARG A 149 10.21 0.89 -12.61
N PRO A 150 9.77 2.14 -12.86
CA PRO A 150 10.37 3.40 -12.38
C PRO A 150 9.92 3.82 -10.97
N TRP A 151 8.97 3.13 -10.33
CA TRP A 151 8.24 3.59 -9.15
C TRP A 151 9.14 3.77 -7.92
N GLY A 152 9.83 2.71 -7.48
CA GLY A 152 10.66 2.74 -6.28
C GLY A 152 11.80 3.75 -6.31
N SER A 153 12.26 4.17 -7.51
CA SER A 153 13.31 5.19 -7.63
C SER A 153 12.87 6.60 -7.17
N ARG A 154 11.58 6.80 -6.94
CA ARG A 154 10.96 8.08 -6.55
C ARG A 154 10.74 8.22 -5.03
N LEU A 155 10.99 7.15 -4.26
CA LEU A 155 10.59 7.03 -2.84
C LEU A 155 11.71 7.30 -1.83
N GLY A 156 12.73 8.09 -2.20
CA GLY A 156 13.82 8.48 -1.30
C GLY A 156 14.98 7.49 -1.24
N GLU A 157 16.03 7.86 -0.52
CA GLU A 157 17.29 7.07 -0.50
C GLU A 157 17.18 5.83 0.39
N GLU A 158 16.48 5.90 1.53
CA GLU A 158 16.28 4.75 2.39
C GLU A 158 15.52 3.64 1.65
N PHE A 159 14.42 3.98 0.97
CA PHE A 159 13.67 3.02 0.16
C PHE A 159 14.55 2.37 -0.91
N LYS A 160 15.38 3.16 -1.62
CA LYS A 160 16.32 2.66 -2.63
C LYS A 160 17.40 1.76 -2.06
N SER A 161 17.82 1.99 -0.80
CA SER A 161 18.80 1.15 -0.11
C SER A 161 18.25 -0.25 0.19
N GLY A 162 16.93 -0.38 0.21
CA GLY A 162 16.19 -1.59 0.56
C GLY A 162 15.99 -1.79 2.06
N ALA A 163 16.25 -0.75 2.87
CA ALA A 163 15.88 -0.70 4.28
C ALA A 163 14.50 -0.03 4.39
N CYS A 164 13.46 -0.65 3.84
CA CYS A 164 12.14 -0.03 3.62
C CYS A 164 11.04 -0.63 4.51
N HIS A 165 11.33 -0.98 5.77
CA HIS A 165 10.33 -1.47 6.72
C HIS A 165 10.50 -0.80 8.09
N ALA A 166 9.50 -0.08 8.52
CA ALA A 166 9.46 0.68 9.76
C ALA A 166 10.68 1.61 9.98
N GLY A 167 11.32 2.06 8.90
CA GLY A 167 12.45 2.99 8.92
C GLY A 167 12.01 4.45 8.76
N GLN A 168 12.91 5.28 8.24
CA GLN A 168 12.65 6.70 7.98
C GLN A 168 11.48 6.88 7.00
N PHE A 169 11.43 6.08 5.92
CA PHE A 169 10.40 6.18 4.87
C PHE A 169 8.99 6.04 5.43
N GLU A 170 8.66 4.92 6.05
CA GLU A 170 7.31 4.65 6.56
C GLU A 170 6.99 5.51 7.77
N THR A 171 7.95 5.67 8.68
CA THR A 171 7.77 6.52 9.87
C THR A 171 7.47 7.96 9.49
N SER A 172 8.12 8.52 8.45
CA SER A 172 7.84 9.87 7.96
C SER A 172 6.40 10.01 7.46
N ILE A 173 5.90 9.01 6.72
CA ILE A 173 4.52 9.02 6.22
C ILE A 173 3.53 8.95 7.38
N VAL A 174 3.73 8.04 8.35
CA VAL A 174 2.84 7.94 9.51
C VAL A 174 2.87 9.21 10.37
N LEU A 175 4.04 9.85 10.52
CA LEU A 175 4.16 11.16 11.18
C LEU A 175 3.36 12.26 10.48
N SER A 176 3.21 12.20 9.15
CA SER A 176 2.44 13.18 8.40
C SER A 176 0.93 12.93 8.42
N GLU A 177 0.50 11.67 8.45
CA GLU A 177 -0.90 11.28 8.32
C GLU A 177 -1.55 11.04 9.69
N GLU A 178 -0.87 10.32 10.58
CA GLU A 178 -1.37 9.93 11.90
C GLU A 178 -0.33 10.12 13.02
N PRO A 179 0.15 11.35 13.29
CA PRO A 179 1.26 11.59 14.22
C PRO A 179 1.00 11.09 15.65
N ARG A 180 -0.27 10.94 16.05
CA ARG A 180 -0.64 10.46 17.39
C ARG A 180 -0.46 8.95 17.56
N SER A 181 -0.36 8.19 16.48
CA SER A 181 -0.14 6.75 16.52
C SER A 181 1.35 6.39 16.67
N VAL A 182 2.26 7.35 16.46
CA VAL A 182 3.70 7.14 16.57
C VAL A 182 4.16 7.27 18.03
N HIS A 183 4.83 6.26 18.54
CA HIS A 183 5.50 6.30 19.86
C HIS A 183 6.81 7.10 19.75
N ASP A 184 6.72 8.43 19.71
CA ASP A 184 7.82 9.32 19.34
C ASP A 184 9.05 9.21 20.26
N GLN A 185 8.87 9.07 21.57
CA GLN A 185 9.98 8.87 22.50
C GLN A 185 10.75 7.57 22.22
N ILE A 186 10.03 6.50 21.87
CA ILE A 186 10.65 5.23 21.49
C ILE A 186 11.38 5.42 20.16
N ARG A 187 10.73 5.98 19.16
CA ARG A 187 11.28 6.26 17.84
C ARG A 187 12.64 6.98 17.92
N GLN A 188 12.71 8.09 18.67
CA GLN A 188 13.91 8.90 18.81
C GLN A 188 15.07 8.16 19.52
N SER A 189 14.78 7.11 20.28
CA SER A 189 15.79 6.28 20.95
C SER A 189 16.29 5.11 20.13
N LEU A 190 15.70 4.84 18.96
CA LEU A 190 16.08 3.71 18.11
C LEU A 190 17.41 3.98 17.42
N ILE A 191 18.26 2.96 17.43
CA ILE A 191 19.54 2.98 16.70
C ILE A 191 19.27 2.58 15.25
N PRO A 192 19.85 3.26 14.26
CA PRO A 192 19.70 2.88 12.87
C PRO A 192 20.05 1.42 12.60
N ASN A 193 19.20 0.69 11.87
CA ASN A 193 19.48 -0.65 11.40
C ASN A 193 19.82 -0.59 9.89
N PRO A 194 21.11 -0.64 9.51
CA PRO A 194 21.58 -0.46 8.14
C PRO A 194 21.39 -1.70 7.27
N GLN A 195 20.79 -2.78 7.79
CA GLN A 195 20.57 -3.99 7.02
C GLN A 195 19.58 -3.72 5.89
N SER A 196 19.89 -4.26 4.71
CA SER A 196 18.99 -4.15 3.56
C SER A 196 18.04 -5.34 3.52
N LEU A 197 16.78 -5.12 3.89
CA LEU A 197 15.73 -6.14 3.83
C LEU A 197 15.59 -6.70 2.41
N SER A 198 15.63 -5.83 1.39
CA SER A 198 15.52 -6.26 -0.01
C SER A 198 16.69 -7.17 -0.45
N LYS A 199 17.92 -6.96 0.06
CA LYS A 199 19.03 -7.87 -0.20
C LYS A 199 18.87 -9.19 0.54
N ALA A 200 18.42 -9.16 1.79
CA ALA A 200 18.14 -10.36 2.58
C ALA A 200 17.09 -11.25 1.90
N ILE A 201 16.00 -10.67 1.41
CA ILE A 201 14.98 -11.36 0.61
C ILE A 201 15.60 -12.04 -0.61
N LYS A 202 16.45 -11.32 -1.37
CA LYS A 202 17.09 -11.87 -2.58
C LYS A 202 18.01 -13.06 -2.33
N VAL A 203 18.57 -13.17 -1.12
CA VAL A 203 19.41 -14.33 -0.71
C VAL A 203 18.59 -15.40 0.05
N GLY A 204 17.26 -15.31 0.03
CA GLY A 204 16.35 -16.36 0.50
C GLY A 204 15.97 -16.27 1.98
N LYS A 205 16.23 -15.15 2.66
CA LYS A 205 15.70 -14.91 4.01
C LYS A 205 14.19 -14.78 3.98
N ARG A 206 13.52 -15.27 5.03
CA ARG A 206 12.05 -15.39 5.07
C ARG A 206 11.39 -14.78 6.30
N THR A 207 12.19 -14.30 7.27
CA THR A 207 11.69 -13.59 8.46
C THR A 207 12.49 -12.32 8.69
N PHE A 208 11.94 -11.38 9.45
CA PHE A 208 12.67 -10.16 9.81
C PHE A 208 13.89 -10.47 10.67
N GLU A 209 13.82 -11.45 11.58
CA GLU A 209 14.97 -11.86 12.40
C GLU A 209 16.10 -12.41 11.54
N GLU A 210 15.79 -13.30 10.57
CA GLU A 210 16.79 -13.82 9.64
C GLU A 210 17.42 -12.72 8.78
N ALA A 211 16.64 -11.69 8.47
CA ALA A 211 17.08 -10.54 7.69
C ALA A 211 17.91 -9.54 8.51
N GLY A 212 18.00 -9.72 9.82
CA GLY A 212 18.76 -8.83 10.72
C GLY A 212 17.91 -7.73 11.35
N GLY A 213 16.58 -7.89 11.38
CA GLY A 213 15.61 -6.99 12.01
C GLY A 213 14.93 -7.60 13.25
N PRO A 214 15.65 -7.88 14.35
CA PRO A 214 15.08 -8.59 15.52
C PRO A 214 14.03 -7.78 16.28
N ARG A 215 13.81 -6.53 15.91
CA ARG A 215 12.77 -5.65 16.44
C ARG A 215 11.80 -5.16 15.36
N ALA A 216 11.67 -5.90 14.24
CA ALA A 216 10.79 -5.60 13.12
C ALA A 216 10.94 -4.16 12.56
N TYR A 217 12.18 -3.65 12.44
CA TYR A 217 12.47 -2.42 11.71
C TYR A 217 13.84 -2.47 11.01
N PHE A 218 13.96 -1.71 9.93
CA PHE A 218 15.18 -1.51 9.14
C PHE A 218 15.29 -0.03 8.78
N GLY A 219 16.50 0.50 8.58
CA GLY A 219 16.71 1.92 8.31
C GLY A 219 16.83 2.76 9.58
N ASP A 220 16.47 4.04 9.50
CA ASP A 220 16.64 5.03 10.56
C ASP A 220 15.32 5.71 10.97
N PRO A 221 14.53 5.09 11.87
CA PRO A 221 13.28 5.70 12.33
C PRO A 221 13.48 7.06 13.01
N ALA A 222 14.63 7.29 13.65
CA ALA A 222 14.91 8.54 14.36
C ALA A 222 15.06 9.73 13.40
N ALA A 223 15.51 9.50 12.16
CA ALA A 223 15.66 10.50 11.12
C ALA A 223 14.33 10.92 10.46
N ALA A 224 13.23 10.22 10.73
CA ALA A 224 11.93 10.49 10.10
C ALA A 224 11.38 11.88 10.44
N THR A 225 10.76 12.52 9.45
CA THR A 225 10.15 13.85 9.60
C THR A 225 8.79 13.95 8.92
N THR A 226 7.89 14.76 9.49
CA THR A 226 6.58 15.06 8.88
C THR A 226 6.73 15.67 7.48
N ALA A 227 7.73 16.54 7.26
CA ALA A 227 7.95 17.19 5.97
C ALA A 227 8.31 16.18 4.88
N GLU A 228 9.17 15.20 5.19
CA GLU A 228 9.49 14.11 4.28
C GLU A 228 8.25 13.25 4.00
N GLY A 229 7.46 12.93 5.03
CA GLY A 229 6.21 12.18 4.90
C GLY A 229 5.24 12.82 3.91
N MET A 230 5.04 14.13 4.00
CA MET A 230 4.20 14.87 3.04
C MET A 230 4.72 14.75 1.59
N HIS A 231 6.03 14.84 1.37
CA HIS A 231 6.63 14.66 0.04
C HIS A 231 6.47 13.22 -0.47
N LEU A 232 6.62 12.23 0.41
CA LEU A 232 6.46 10.82 0.05
C LEU A 232 5.01 10.49 -0.30
N VAL A 233 4.04 11.01 0.44
CA VAL A 233 2.60 10.86 0.12
C VAL A 233 2.28 11.48 -1.23
N ASP A 234 2.82 12.65 -1.55
CA ASP A 234 2.64 13.29 -2.85
C ASP A 234 3.28 12.45 -3.98
N ALA A 235 4.47 11.90 -3.77
CA ALA A 235 5.13 11.01 -4.72
C ALA A 235 4.33 9.71 -4.95
N LEU A 236 3.82 9.08 -3.90
CA LEU A 236 2.97 7.89 -3.98
C LEU A 236 1.67 8.18 -4.75
N GLY A 237 1.03 9.32 -4.49
CA GLY A 237 -0.15 9.77 -5.23
C GLY A 237 0.14 9.97 -6.72
N GLY A 238 1.30 10.56 -7.06
CA GLY A 238 1.74 10.72 -8.44
C GLY A 238 2.03 9.40 -9.16
N ILE A 239 2.58 8.42 -8.45
CA ILE A 239 2.79 7.05 -8.96
C ILE A 239 1.44 6.41 -9.32
N LEU A 240 0.46 6.50 -8.42
CA LEU A 240 -0.87 5.91 -8.65
C LEU A 240 -1.58 6.60 -9.83
N GLU A 241 -1.53 7.94 -9.89
CA GLU A 241 -2.09 8.72 -11.00
C GLU A 241 -1.48 8.29 -12.35
N GLU A 242 -0.16 8.20 -12.43
CA GLU A 242 0.55 7.83 -13.66
C GLU A 242 0.18 6.41 -14.11
N ALA A 243 0.18 5.43 -13.19
CA ALA A 243 -0.19 4.06 -13.50
C ALA A 243 -1.64 3.95 -14.02
N VAL A 244 -2.57 4.67 -13.42
CA VAL A 244 -3.97 4.73 -13.88
C VAL A 244 -4.06 5.38 -15.26
N ASN A 245 -3.40 6.51 -15.49
CA ASN A 245 -3.41 7.20 -16.77
C ASN A 245 -2.78 6.35 -17.90
N GLU A 246 -1.76 5.54 -17.60
CA GLU A 246 -1.17 4.60 -18.56
C GLU A 246 -2.15 3.49 -18.94
N ALA A 247 -2.87 2.94 -17.98
CA ALA A 247 -3.84 1.87 -18.21
C ALA A 247 -5.10 2.32 -18.97
N MET A 248 -5.36 3.64 -19.02
CA MET A 248 -6.50 4.24 -19.70
C MET A 248 -6.21 4.71 -21.13
N LYS A 249 -4.96 4.62 -21.59
CA LYS A 249 -4.58 4.91 -22.99
C LYS A 249 -4.99 3.79 -23.93
#